data_093d195198ecdc9e9471da59b3275493
#
_entry.id   093d195198ecdc9e9471da59b3275493
#
_cell.length_a   1.000
_cell.length_b   1.000
_cell.length_c   1.000
_cell.angle_alpha   90.00
_cell.angle_beta   90.00
_cell.angle_gamma   90.00
#
_symmetry.space_group_name_H-M   'P 1'
#
loop_
_entity.id
_entity.type
_entity.pdbx_description
1 polymer ?
#
loop_
_entity_poly.entity_id
_entity_poly.type
_entity_poly.pdbx_seq_one_letter_code
_entity_poly.pdbx_strand_id
1 'polypeptide(L)'
;MNSDNSLDEFKERSLEQLPKELQTTFYVDNPQKIFWLSMITGGVYPALWFYRHWRHFKRRAIECKKLNIENPIKYEKDSEISPFWSTFFCGYYIVGTARRIRDRLRYLGSSEFSTGPWWAFWLFAFNDLPTWRYEPTENISENIIVLIVSLVGIAIASWQVTRLQIKANQSILLSHETESISRKKLKRWDLIFLIFGVIFTIIYIFGSILPPI
;
A
#
# COMPACT_ATOMS: atom_id res chain seq x y z
N MET A 1 -12.44 -9.69 38.62
CA MET A 1 -11.50 -9.95 37.51
C MET A 1 -12.21 -10.60 36.31
N ASN A 2 -13.43 -10.18 35.92
CA ASN A 2 -14.18 -10.83 34.81
C ASN A 2 -14.84 -9.83 33.83
N SER A 3 -14.58 -8.53 33.93
CA SER A 3 -15.21 -7.54 33.04
C SER A 3 -14.52 -7.36 31.69
N ASP A 4 -13.21 -7.64 31.60
CA ASP A 4 -12.45 -7.45 30.36
C ASP A 4 -12.77 -8.52 29.30
N ASN A 5 -12.98 -9.78 29.72
CA ASN A 5 -13.33 -10.87 28.80
C ASN A 5 -14.68 -10.68 28.09
N SER A 6 -15.67 -10.08 28.78
CA SER A 6 -17.01 -9.88 28.18
C SER A 6 -17.01 -8.76 27.12
N LEU A 7 -16.19 -7.74 27.28
CA LEU A 7 -16.04 -6.65 26.31
C LEU A 7 -15.31 -7.10 25.04
N ASP A 8 -14.30 -7.94 25.18
CA ASP A 8 -13.55 -8.49 24.04
C ASP A 8 -14.42 -9.49 23.25
N GLU A 9 -15.19 -10.32 23.94
CA GLU A 9 -16.12 -11.25 23.31
C GLU A 9 -17.28 -10.52 22.58
N PHE A 10 -17.76 -9.41 23.12
CA PHE A 10 -18.76 -8.57 22.44
C PHE A 10 -18.18 -7.87 21.21
N LYS A 11 -16.93 -7.40 21.26
CA LYS A 11 -16.22 -6.81 20.12
C LYS A 11 -15.96 -7.83 19.02
N GLU A 12 -15.57 -9.05 19.36
CA GLU A 12 -15.35 -10.13 18.38
C GLU A 12 -16.64 -10.50 17.65
N ARG A 13 -17.74 -10.74 18.36
CA ARG A 13 -19.05 -11.03 17.76
C ARG A 13 -19.56 -9.90 16.85
N SER A 14 -19.26 -8.66 17.18
CA SER A 14 -19.66 -7.52 16.34
C SER A 14 -18.86 -7.46 15.03
N LEU A 15 -17.59 -7.84 15.03
CA LEU A 15 -16.77 -7.89 13.83
C LEU A 15 -17.14 -9.02 12.88
N GLU A 16 -17.67 -10.14 13.39
CA GLU A 16 -18.18 -11.26 12.58
C GLU A 16 -19.37 -10.88 11.70
N GLN A 17 -20.13 -9.85 12.05
CA GLN A 17 -21.24 -9.31 11.26
C GLN A 17 -20.76 -8.58 9.99
N LEU A 18 -19.49 -8.19 9.94
CA LEU A 18 -18.92 -7.57 8.74
C LEU A 18 -18.71 -8.61 7.63
N PRO A 19 -18.84 -8.21 6.36
CA PRO A 19 -18.41 -9.05 5.24
C PRO A 19 -16.97 -9.54 5.44
N LYS A 20 -16.70 -10.83 5.18
CA LYS A 20 -15.36 -11.44 5.39
C LYS A 20 -14.19 -10.59 4.91
N GLU A 21 -14.37 -9.88 3.80
CA GLU A 21 -13.34 -8.99 3.23
C GLU A 21 -13.06 -7.75 4.10
N LEU A 22 -14.00 -7.37 4.99
CA LEU A 22 -13.94 -6.18 5.83
C LEU A 22 -13.73 -6.49 7.31
N GLN A 23 -13.65 -7.76 7.68
CA GLN A 23 -13.33 -8.18 9.05
C GLN A 23 -11.90 -7.80 9.44
N THR A 24 -10.97 -7.75 8.47
CA THR A 24 -9.61 -7.28 8.72
C THR A 24 -9.52 -5.77 8.77
N THR A 25 -8.69 -5.26 9.68
CA THR A 25 -8.43 -3.83 9.82
C THR A 25 -7.77 -3.21 8.60
N PHE A 26 -6.87 -3.94 7.96
CA PHE A 26 -6.16 -3.53 6.74
C PHE A 26 -6.48 -4.46 5.57
N TYR A 27 -6.27 -3.94 4.36
CA TYR A 27 -6.33 -4.77 3.16
C TYR A 27 -5.22 -5.81 3.19
N VAL A 28 -5.60 -7.09 3.06
CA VAL A 28 -4.65 -8.23 3.08
C VAL A 28 -4.15 -8.53 1.68
N ASP A 29 -2.84 -8.56 1.50
CA ASP A 29 -2.21 -9.04 0.28
C ASP A 29 -0.85 -9.70 0.55
N ASN A 30 -0.31 -10.44 -0.43
CA ASN A 30 0.99 -11.07 -0.33
C ASN A 30 2.11 -10.03 -0.57
N PRO A 31 3.03 -9.81 0.39
CA PRO A 31 4.12 -8.85 0.25
C PRO A 31 5.05 -9.13 -0.93
N GLN A 32 5.38 -10.41 -1.18
CA GLN A 32 6.24 -10.79 -2.30
C GLN A 32 5.58 -10.47 -3.65
N LYS A 33 4.27 -10.74 -3.77
CA LYS A 33 3.51 -10.36 -4.96
C LYS A 33 3.57 -8.85 -5.20
N ILE A 34 3.39 -8.04 -4.15
CA ILE A 34 3.45 -6.58 -4.24
C ILE A 34 4.82 -6.13 -4.73
N PHE A 35 5.89 -6.67 -4.14
CA PHE A 35 7.26 -6.34 -4.53
C PHE A 35 7.49 -6.60 -6.03
N TRP A 36 7.25 -7.83 -6.48
CA TRP A 36 7.53 -8.21 -7.87
C TRP A 36 6.64 -7.48 -8.87
N LEU A 37 5.35 -7.32 -8.58
CA LEU A 37 4.47 -6.55 -9.46
C LEU A 37 4.88 -5.08 -9.52
N SER A 38 5.32 -4.48 -8.41
CA SER A 38 5.82 -3.10 -8.40
C SER A 38 7.08 -2.95 -9.25
N MET A 39 8.02 -3.90 -9.15
CA MET A 39 9.24 -3.93 -9.96
C MET A 39 8.94 -4.08 -11.45
N ILE A 40 8.14 -5.08 -11.83
CA ILE A 40 7.84 -5.41 -13.22
C ILE A 40 7.02 -4.30 -13.90
N THR A 41 6.19 -3.58 -13.16
CA THR A 41 5.36 -2.50 -13.68
C THR A 41 6.03 -1.12 -13.59
N GLY A 42 7.34 -1.05 -13.38
CA GLY A 42 8.05 0.23 -13.29
C GLY A 42 7.51 1.17 -12.22
N GLY A 43 7.01 0.63 -11.09
CA GLY A 43 6.47 1.43 -10.00
C GLY A 43 4.98 1.82 -10.14
N VAL A 44 4.26 1.37 -11.17
CA VAL A 44 2.82 1.68 -11.33
C VAL A 44 1.94 0.88 -10.37
N TYR A 45 2.31 -0.36 -10.03
CA TYR A 45 1.51 -1.23 -9.16
C TYR A 45 1.27 -0.68 -7.74
N PRO A 46 2.18 0.04 -7.08
CA PRO A 46 1.91 0.74 -5.82
C PRO A 46 0.65 1.61 -5.84
N ALA A 47 0.32 2.25 -6.95
CA ALA A 47 -0.92 3.04 -7.07
C ALA A 47 -2.17 2.16 -6.89
N LEU A 48 -2.20 0.96 -7.51
CA LEU A 48 -3.28 0.00 -7.30
C LEU A 48 -3.35 -0.50 -5.84
N TRP A 49 -2.19 -0.73 -5.24
CA TRP A 49 -2.09 -1.12 -3.83
C TRP A 49 -2.69 -0.05 -2.91
N PHE A 50 -2.33 1.24 -3.12
CA PHE A 50 -2.92 2.37 -2.40
C PHE A 50 -4.43 2.45 -2.59
N TYR A 51 -4.90 2.38 -3.83
CA TYR A 51 -6.34 2.38 -4.13
C TYR A 51 -7.09 1.30 -3.35
N ARG A 52 -6.54 0.08 -3.26
CA ARG A 52 -7.14 -1.03 -2.51
C ARG A 52 -7.20 -0.77 -1.02
N HIS A 53 -6.13 -0.24 -0.43
CA HIS A 53 -6.10 0.12 0.98
C HIS A 53 -7.13 1.20 1.32
N TRP A 54 -7.18 2.28 0.55
CA TRP A 54 -8.13 3.36 0.79
C TRP A 54 -9.57 2.97 0.51
N ARG A 55 -9.81 2.16 -0.50
CA ARG A 55 -11.12 1.55 -0.75
C ARG A 55 -11.56 0.63 0.39
N HIS A 56 -10.63 -0.13 0.95
CA HIS A 56 -10.88 -1.01 2.09
C HIS A 56 -11.25 -0.18 3.32
N PHE A 57 -10.48 0.86 3.68
CA PHE A 57 -10.80 1.75 4.80
C PHE A 57 -12.17 2.39 4.64
N LYS A 58 -12.48 2.94 3.46
CA LYS A 58 -13.79 3.55 3.18
C LYS A 58 -14.93 2.56 3.36
N ARG A 59 -14.83 1.40 2.72
CA ARG A 59 -15.89 0.38 2.80
C ARG A 59 -16.11 -0.10 4.23
N ARG A 60 -15.02 -0.36 4.95
CA ARG A 60 -15.08 -0.77 6.35
C ARG A 60 -15.74 0.31 7.21
N ALA A 61 -15.34 1.57 7.08
CA ALA A 61 -15.93 2.68 7.84
C ALA A 61 -17.44 2.82 7.59
N ILE A 62 -17.88 2.68 6.34
CA ILE A 62 -19.32 2.71 5.98
C ILE A 62 -20.08 1.55 6.61
N GLU A 63 -19.55 0.32 6.52
CA GLU A 63 -20.23 -0.86 7.07
C GLU A 63 -20.25 -0.85 8.62
N CYS A 64 -19.15 -0.43 9.26
CA CYS A 64 -19.13 -0.25 10.72
C CYS A 64 -20.18 0.78 11.16
N LYS A 65 -20.32 1.90 10.43
CA LYS A 65 -21.34 2.92 10.73
C LYS A 65 -22.75 2.37 10.57
N LYS A 66 -23.04 1.57 9.54
CA LYS A 66 -24.34 0.95 9.31
C LYS A 66 -24.73 -0.03 10.43
N LEU A 67 -23.75 -0.81 10.88
CA LEU A 67 -23.96 -1.84 11.90
C LEU A 67 -23.79 -1.30 13.33
N ASN A 68 -23.51 0.00 13.49
CA ASN A 68 -23.22 0.63 14.78
C ASN A 68 -22.06 -0.05 15.54
N ILE A 69 -21.07 -0.56 14.79
CA ILE A 69 -19.88 -1.22 15.32
C ILE A 69 -18.78 -0.18 15.52
N GLU A 70 -18.13 -0.20 16.69
CA GLU A 70 -16.98 0.67 16.95
C GLU A 70 -15.80 0.25 16.05
N ASN A 71 -15.38 1.14 15.13
CA ASN A 71 -14.19 0.90 14.31
C ASN A 71 -12.94 1.10 15.18
N PRO A 72 -12.09 0.07 15.36
CA PRO A 72 -10.90 0.17 16.20
C PRO A 72 -9.86 1.17 15.69
N ILE A 73 -10.00 1.64 14.45
CA ILE A 73 -9.21 2.75 13.91
C ILE A 73 -10.18 3.90 13.67
N LYS A 74 -10.35 4.75 14.67
CA LYS A 74 -11.16 5.97 14.56
C LYS A 74 -10.40 7.04 13.77
N TYR A 75 -10.56 7.03 12.45
CA TYR A 75 -10.38 8.24 11.67
C TYR A 75 -11.75 8.67 11.17
N GLU A 76 -12.31 9.69 11.79
CA GLU A 76 -13.69 10.17 11.60
C GLU A 76 -14.09 10.42 10.15
N LYS A 77 -13.13 10.70 9.27
CA LYS A 77 -13.35 11.02 7.86
C LYS A 77 -13.14 9.88 6.88
N ASP A 78 -12.90 8.64 7.33
CA ASP A 78 -12.60 7.53 6.41
C ASP A 78 -13.77 7.21 5.46
N SER A 79 -15.02 7.43 5.88
CA SER A 79 -16.19 7.24 5.01
C SER A 79 -16.28 8.28 3.88
N GLU A 80 -15.67 9.46 4.05
CA GLU A 80 -15.71 10.58 3.10
C GLU A 80 -14.56 10.57 2.10
N ILE A 81 -13.48 9.83 2.41
CA ILE A 81 -12.29 9.80 1.57
C ILE A 81 -12.60 9.21 0.19
N SER A 82 -12.08 9.86 -0.85
CA SER A 82 -12.10 9.30 -2.20
C SER A 82 -10.87 8.42 -2.43
N PRO A 83 -11.02 7.10 -2.64
CA PRO A 83 -9.89 6.21 -2.92
C PRO A 83 -9.12 6.61 -4.19
N PHE A 84 -9.81 7.16 -5.18
CA PHE A 84 -9.20 7.64 -6.42
C PHE A 84 -8.22 8.79 -6.16
N TRP A 85 -8.70 9.86 -5.50
CA TRP A 85 -7.84 11.00 -5.18
C TRP A 85 -6.72 10.63 -4.21
N SER A 86 -6.99 9.74 -3.25
CA SER A 86 -5.96 9.26 -2.34
C SER A 86 -4.86 8.49 -3.07
N THR A 87 -5.18 7.85 -4.20
CA THR A 87 -4.21 7.17 -5.05
C THR A 87 -3.44 8.15 -5.90
N PHE A 88 -4.12 9.14 -6.48
CA PHE A 88 -3.48 10.17 -7.31
C PHE A 88 -2.47 10.98 -6.49
N PHE A 89 -2.80 11.31 -5.24
CA PHE A 89 -1.91 11.99 -4.30
C PHE A 89 -1.22 11.00 -3.34
N CYS A 90 -0.80 9.82 -3.83
CA CYS A 90 -0.28 8.73 -3.00
C CYS A 90 0.91 9.16 -2.14
N GLY A 91 1.79 10.04 -2.62
CA GLY A 91 2.92 10.57 -1.86
C GLY A 91 2.49 11.25 -0.55
N TYR A 92 1.36 11.94 -0.53
CA TYR A 92 0.80 12.54 0.69
C TYR A 92 0.08 11.50 1.55
N TYR A 93 -0.71 10.63 0.93
CA TYR A 93 -1.55 9.67 1.64
C TYR A 93 -0.79 8.44 2.17
N ILE A 94 0.43 8.17 1.70
CA ILE A 94 1.29 7.10 2.25
C ILE A 94 1.59 7.33 3.73
N VAL A 95 1.78 8.60 4.12
CA VAL A 95 2.01 9.00 5.50
C VAL A 95 0.80 8.62 6.38
N GLY A 96 -0.41 8.87 5.88
CA GLY A 96 -1.65 8.49 6.55
C GLY A 96 -1.78 6.97 6.72
N THR A 97 -1.45 6.20 5.69
CA THR A 97 -1.46 4.72 5.75
C THR A 97 -0.43 4.21 6.74
N ALA A 98 0.82 4.71 6.69
CA ALA A 98 1.88 4.32 7.61
C ALA A 98 1.54 4.66 9.06
N ARG A 99 0.93 5.83 9.31
CA ARG A 99 0.47 6.25 10.65
C ARG A 99 -0.57 5.29 11.20
N ARG A 100 -1.58 4.91 10.41
CA ARG A 100 -2.62 3.95 10.80
C ARG A 100 -2.03 2.59 11.19
N ILE A 101 -1.11 2.07 10.38
CA ILE A 101 -0.43 0.80 10.67
C ILE A 101 0.37 0.90 11.97
N ARG A 102 1.13 1.98 12.15
CA ARG A 102 1.91 2.22 13.37
C ARG A 102 1.02 2.31 14.62
N ASP A 103 -0.05 3.11 14.54
CA ASP A 103 -0.92 3.34 15.69
C ASP A 103 -1.65 2.05 16.09
N ARG A 104 -2.03 1.21 15.11
CA ARG A 104 -2.58 -0.13 15.38
C ARG A 104 -1.57 -1.06 16.02
N LEU A 105 -0.34 -1.11 15.51
CA LEU A 105 0.73 -1.92 16.11
C LEU A 105 1.05 -1.50 17.54
N ARG A 106 1.09 -0.19 17.83
CA ARG A 106 1.26 0.33 19.19
C ARG A 106 0.12 -0.08 20.11
N TYR A 107 -1.11 0.02 19.65
CA TYR A 107 -2.28 -0.44 20.40
C TYR A 107 -2.19 -1.94 20.75
N LEU A 108 -1.62 -2.74 19.87
CA LEU A 108 -1.40 -4.18 20.07
C LEU A 108 -0.10 -4.50 20.84
N GLY A 109 0.57 -3.49 21.44
CA GLY A 109 1.78 -3.67 22.22
C GLY A 109 3.06 -3.92 21.42
N SER A 110 3.02 -3.79 20.09
CA SER A 110 4.20 -3.97 19.23
C SER A 110 4.96 -2.65 19.06
N SER A 111 6.22 -2.62 19.50
CA SER A 111 7.08 -1.43 19.44
C SER A 111 7.93 -1.30 18.18
N GLU A 112 7.88 -2.29 17.28
CA GLU A 112 8.86 -2.44 16.19
C GLU A 112 8.69 -1.51 14.97
N PHE A 113 7.69 -0.65 14.91
CA PHE A 113 7.50 0.25 13.78
C PHE A 113 8.08 1.65 14.06
N SER A 114 9.41 1.76 14.02
CA SER A 114 10.14 3.02 14.30
C SER A 114 10.37 3.92 13.07
N THR A 115 10.11 3.42 11.85
CA THR A 115 10.26 4.25 10.66
C THR A 115 9.15 5.29 10.62
N GLY A 116 9.52 6.52 10.95
CA GLY A 116 8.59 7.65 10.93
C GLY A 116 7.93 7.80 9.55
N PRO A 117 6.70 8.31 9.49
CA PRO A 117 5.93 8.47 8.25
C PRO A 117 6.65 9.29 7.18
N TRP A 118 7.62 10.12 7.56
CA TRP A 118 8.44 10.95 6.68
C TRP A 118 9.35 10.16 5.74
N TRP A 119 9.88 9.02 6.17
CA TRP A 119 10.73 8.18 5.31
C TRP A 119 9.95 7.59 4.14
N ALA A 120 8.70 7.19 4.37
CA ALA A 120 7.84 6.70 3.30
C ALA A 120 7.53 7.82 2.27
N PHE A 121 7.29 9.04 2.73
CA PHE A 121 7.05 10.20 1.87
C PHE A 121 8.30 10.56 1.03
N TRP A 122 9.47 10.68 1.65
CA TRP A 122 10.70 11.05 0.96
C TRP A 122 11.13 10.00 -0.07
N LEU A 123 11.02 8.72 0.27
CA LEU A 123 11.36 7.66 -0.68
C LEU A 123 10.42 7.64 -1.88
N PHE A 124 9.15 7.98 -1.70
CA PHE A 124 8.21 8.10 -2.81
C PHE A 124 8.48 9.35 -3.65
N ALA A 125 8.75 10.48 -3.02
CA ALA A 125 9.09 11.73 -3.71
C ALA A 125 10.40 11.62 -4.50
N PHE A 126 11.40 10.93 -3.96
CA PHE A 126 12.66 10.70 -4.67
C PHE A 126 12.53 9.77 -5.87
N ASN A 127 11.56 8.85 -5.87
CA ASN A 127 11.32 7.99 -7.02
C ASN A 127 10.70 8.75 -8.20
N ASP A 128 9.89 9.77 -7.93
CA ASP A 128 9.23 10.55 -8.98
C ASP A 128 10.12 11.66 -9.58
N LEU A 129 11.06 12.21 -8.80
CA LEU A 129 11.86 13.38 -9.21
C LEU A 129 12.83 13.14 -10.38
N PRO A 130 13.54 12.00 -10.49
CA PRO A 130 14.47 11.77 -11.59
C PRO A 130 13.81 11.50 -12.93
N THR A 131 12.62 10.84 -12.92
CA THR A 131 11.97 10.34 -14.13
C THR A 131 11.25 11.43 -14.93
N TRP A 132 10.84 12.52 -14.29
CA TRP A 132 10.01 13.58 -14.91
C TRP A 132 10.81 14.70 -15.56
N ARG A 133 12.13 14.77 -15.32
CA ARG A 133 12.98 15.87 -15.79
C ARG A 133 14.11 15.44 -16.72
N TYR A 134 14.23 14.14 -16.99
CA TYR A 134 15.33 13.67 -17.82
C TYR A 134 14.91 13.65 -19.28
N GLU A 135 15.52 14.52 -20.07
CA GLU A 135 15.51 14.45 -21.53
C GLU A 135 16.71 13.59 -21.98
N PRO A 136 16.45 12.51 -22.76
CA PRO A 136 17.55 11.69 -23.25
C PRO A 136 18.57 12.53 -23.99
N THR A 137 19.84 12.33 -23.69
CA THR A 137 20.96 13.00 -24.36
C THR A 137 21.47 12.11 -25.51
N GLU A 138 22.30 12.69 -26.40
CA GLU A 138 23.02 11.90 -27.42
C GLU A 138 24.01 10.91 -26.80
N ASN A 139 24.38 11.12 -25.55
CA ASN A 139 25.33 10.29 -24.81
C ASN A 139 24.63 9.06 -24.19
N ILE A 140 24.73 7.92 -24.86
CA ILE A 140 24.15 6.65 -24.42
C ILE A 140 24.60 6.28 -22.99
N SER A 141 25.82 6.58 -22.60
CA SER A 141 26.35 6.25 -21.25
C SER A 141 25.59 7.00 -20.16
N GLU A 142 25.25 8.27 -20.37
CA GLU A 142 24.46 9.08 -19.43
C GLU A 142 23.04 8.53 -19.33
N ASN A 143 22.44 8.19 -20.45
CA ASN A 143 21.10 7.60 -20.50
C ASN A 143 21.05 6.29 -19.71
N ILE A 144 22.06 5.42 -19.84
CA ILE A 144 22.15 4.16 -19.08
C ILE A 144 22.29 4.43 -17.57
N ILE A 145 23.11 5.42 -17.16
CA ILE A 145 23.25 5.76 -15.74
C ILE A 145 21.92 6.21 -15.15
N VAL A 146 21.20 7.08 -15.86
CA VAL A 146 19.87 7.55 -15.39
C VAL A 146 18.88 6.40 -15.31
N LEU A 147 18.88 5.49 -16.28
CA LEU A 147 18.04 4.29 -16.24
C LEU A 147 18.35 3.43 -15.00
N ILE A 148 19.63 3.19 -14.70
CA ILE A 148 20.04 2.42 -13.51
C ILE A 148 19.57 3.11 -12.23
N VAL A 149 19.76 4.42 -12.11
CA VAL A 149 19.32 5.20 -10.94
C VAL A 149 17.79 5.11 -10.78
N SER A 150 17.04 5.20 -11.87
CA SER A 150 15.58 5.05 -11.86
C SER A 150 15.15 3.66 -11.40
N LEU A 151 15.78 2.60 -11.91
CA LEU A 151 15.50 1.22 -11.49
C LEU A 151 15.78 0.99 -10.01
N VAL A 152 16.87 1.55 -9.50
CA VAL A 152 17.19 1.52 -8.06
C VAL A 152 16.12 2.26 -7.25
N GLY A 153 15.67 3.41 -7.72
CA GLY A 153 14.57 4.17 -7.10
C GLY A 153 13.27 3.35 -7.02
N ILE A 154 12.89 2.72 -8.13
CA ILE A 154 11.72 1.82 -8.20
C ILE A 154 11.88 0.66 -7.20
N ALA A 155 13.06 0.06 -7.11
CA ALA A 155 13.33 -1.04 -6.19
C ALA A 155 13.16 -0.60 -4.72
N ILE A 156 13.69 0.56 -4.35
CA ILE A 156 13.57 1.13 -3.01
C ILE A 156 12.09 1.43 -2.69
N ALA A 157 11.34 2.06 -3.60
CA ALA A 157 9.93 2.36 -3.42
C ALA A 157 9.10 1.07 -3.28
N SER A 158 9.35 0.07 -4.14
CA SER A 158 8.69 -1.24 -4.09
C SER A 158 8.94 -1.96 -2.77
N TRP A 159 10.16 -1.91 -2.27
CA TRP A 159 10.54 -2.47 -0.97
C TRP A 159 9.82 -1.78 0.19
N GLN A 160 9.68 -0.43 0.16
CA GLN A 160 8.98 0.31 1.22
C GLN A 160 7.48 -0.02 1.26
N VAL A 161 6.81 -0.06 0.12
CA VAL A 161 5.39 -0.47 0.04
C VAL A 161 5.22 -1.91 0.55
N THR A 162 6.15 -2.79 0.19
CA THR A 162 6.18 -4.18 0.67
C THR A 162 6.34 -4.25 2.19
N ARG A 163 7.22 -3.44 2.78
CA ARG A 163 7.37 -3.35 4.25
C ARG A 163 6.10 -2.86 4.94
N LEU A 164 5.42 -1.85 4.38
CA LEU A 164 4.13 -1.40 4.90
C LEU A 164 3.11 -2.55 4.90
N GLN A 165 3.05 -3.34 3.83
CA GLN A 165 2.16 -4.50 3.77
C GLN A 165 2.52 -5.59 4.79
N ILE A 166 3.82 -5.87 4.98
CA ILE A 166 4.27 -6.81 6.02
C ILE A 166 3.78 -6.35 7.39
N LYS A 167 3.91 -5.06 7.71
CA LYS A 167 3.47 -4.49 8.98
C LYS A 167 1.95 -4.46 9.13
N ALA A 168 1.22 -4.19 8.06
CA ALA A 168 -0.25 -4.31 8.04
C ALA A 168 -0.69 -5.76 8.31
N ASN A 169 -0.08 -6.74 7.64
CA ASN A 169 -0.36 -8.16 7.86
C ASN A 169 0.03 -8.59 9.28
N GLN A 170 1.16 -8.10 9.82
CA GLN A 170 1.57 -8.37 11.19
C GLN A 170 0.53 -7.89 12.21
N SER A 171 -0.04 -6.68 12.01
CA SER A 171 -1.07 -6.16 12.91
C SER A 171 -2.36 -7.00 12.88
N ILE A 172 -2.72 -7.55 11.72
CA ILE A 172 -3.88 -8.44 11.57
C ILE A 172 -3.65 -9.77 12.29
N LEU A 173 -2.43 -10.33 12.18
CA LEU A 173 -2.07 -11.56 12.89
C LEU A 173 -2.08 -11.38 14.40
N LEU A 174 -1.55 -10.27 14.90
CA LEU A 174 -1.53 -9.96 16.33
C LEU A 174 -2.93 -9.72 16.92
N SER A 175 -3.86 -9.27 16.10
CA SER A 175 -5.26 -9.05 16.52
C SER A 175 -6.17 -10.25 16.29
N HIS A 176 -5.64 -11.40 15.83
CA HIS A 176 -6.42 -12.61 15.52
C HIS A 176 -7.58 -12.38 14.53
N GLU A 177 -7.53 -11.31 13.73
CA GLU A 177 -8.60 -10.95 12.80
C GLU A 177 -8.80 -11.98 11.66
N THR A 178 -7.78 -12.77 11.34
CA THR A 178 -7.89 -13.89 10.36
C THR A 178 -6.83 -14.96 10.62
N GLU A 179 -7.22 -16.23 10.39
CA GLU A 179 -6.32 -17.38 10.51
C GLU A 179 -5.34 -17.54 9.33
N SER A 180 -5.61 -16.94 8.16
CA SER A 180 -4.74 -17.10 6.99
C SER A 180 -4.59 -15.84 6.14
N ILE A 181 -3.34 -15.35 6.01
CA ILE A 181 -2.98 -14.21 5.17
C ILE A 181 -2.57 -14.63 3.75
N SER A 182 -2.92 -15.83 3.31
CA SER A 182 -2.42 -16.35 2.02
C SER A 182 -3.30 -15.94 0.83
N ARG A 183 -3.15 -14.71 0.32
CA ARG A 183 -3.70 -14.32 -1.00
C ARG A 183 -2.62 -14.34 -2.07
N LYS A 184 -2.21 -15.55 -2.51
CA LYS A 184 -1.20 -15.71 -3.56
C LYS A 184 -1.75 -15.47 -4.99
N LYS A 185 -3.07 -15.58 -5.19
CA LYS A 185 -3.69 -15.50 -6.51
C LYS A 185 -3.71 -14.07 -7.05
N LEU A 186 -3.35 -13.91 -8.32
CA LEU A 186 -3.53 -12.67 -9.06
C LEU A 186 -5.03 -12.42 -9.27
N LYS A 187 -5.48 -11.19 -8.99
CA LYS A 187 -6.83 -10.74 -9.32
C LYS A 187 -6.84 -10.18 -10.75
N ARG A 188 -8.03 -10.09 -11.37
CA ARG A 188 -8.18 -9.50 -12.72
C ARG A 188 -7.52 -8.13 -12.84
N TRP A 189 -7.66 -7.27 -11.85
CA TRP A 189 -7.02 -5.97 -11.82
C TRP A 189 -5.49 -6.03 -11.71
N ASP A 190 -4.93 -7.04 -11.02
CA ASP A 190 -3.48 -7.25 -10.99
C ASP A 190 -2.95 -7.54 -12.41
N LEU A 191 -3.69 -8.34 -13.18
CA LEU A 191 -3.32 -8.68 -14.55
C LEU A 191 -3.40 -7.46 -15.48
N ILE A 192 -4.47 -6.66 -15.38
CA ILE A 192 -4.61 -5.42 -16.16
C ILE A 192 -3.45 -4.48 -15.88
N PHE A 193 -3.17 -4.21 -14.60
CA PHE A 193 -2.06 -3.33 -14.19
C PHE A 193 -0.71 -3.91 -14.56
N LEU A 194 -0.54 -5.23 -14.55
CA LEU A 194 0.68 -5.90 -15.02
C LEU A 194 0.90 -5.62 -16.51
N ILE A 195 -0.12 -5.83 -17.36
CA ILE A 195 -0.01 -5.61 -18.79
C ILE A 195 0.31 -4.14 -19.08
N PHE A 196 -0.46 -3.20 -18.52
CA PHE A 196 -0.22 -1.77 -18.68
C PHE A 196 1.17 -1.36 -18.19
N GLY A 197 1.56 -1.84 -17.00
CA GLY A 197 2.83 -1.51 -16.39
C GLY A 197 4.01 -2.06 -17.20
N VAL A 198 3.92 -3.29 -17.71
CA VAL A 198 4.95 -3.87 -18.60
C VAL A 198 5.09 -3.06 -19.88
N ILE A 199 3.98 -2.71 -20.53
CA ILE A 199 4.01 -1.87 -21.74
C ILE A 199 4.66 -0.52 -21.43
N PHE A 200 4.24 0.13 -20.34
CA PHE A 200 4.80 1.41 -19.91
C PHE A 200 6.31 1.30 -19.61
N THR A 201 6.73 0.24 -18.92
CA THR A 201 8.14 0.00 -18.58
C THR A 201 8.97 -0.21 -19.86
N ILE A 202 8.46 -0.96 -20.82
CA ILE A 202 9.12 -1.17 -22.12
C ILE A 202 9.29 0.17 -22.86
N ILE A 203 8.21 0.95 -22.98
CA ILE A 203 8.25 2.28 -23.62
C ILE A 203 9.26 3.19 -22.92
N TYR A 204 9.26 3.19 -21.57
CA TYR A 204 10.18 3.98 -20.78
C TYR A 204 11.64 3.58 -21.01
N ILE A 205 11.96 2.27 -21.01
CA ILE A 205 13.32 1.78 -21.24
C ILE A 205 13.79 2.17 -22.65
N PHE A 206 12.97 1.92 -23.68
CA PHE A 206 13.33 2.27 -25.04
C PHE A 206 13.48 3.78 -25.24
N GLY A 207 12.55 4.57 -24.69
CA GLY A 207 12.62 6.03 -24.77
C GLY A 207 13.80 6.65 -24.01
N SER A 208 14.30 5.95 -22.96
CA SER A 208 15.48 6.40 -22.20
C SER A 208 16.81 6.06 -22.86
N ILE A 209 16.85 5.06 -23.76
CA ILE A 209 18.10 4.58 -24.39
C ILE A 209 18.27 5.17 -25.80
N LEU A 210 17.17 5.35 -26.52
CA LEU A 210 17.23 5.86 -27.89
C LEU A 210 17.47 7.36 -27.89
N PRO A 211 18.38 7.86 -28.76
CA PRO A 211 18.59 9.30 -28.91
C PRO A 211 17.31 9.96 -29.43
N PRO A 212 17.09 11.24 -29.12
CA PRO A 212 16.00 12.01 -29.69
C PRO A 212 16.12 12.03 -31.22
N ILE A 213 15.00 11.76 -31.93
CA ILE A 213 14.92 11.83 -33.40
C ILE A 213 14.94 13.28 -33.85
#